data_ffbbe1b284ea9d39ef304f2161ee4bae
#
_entry.id   ffbbe1b284ea9d39ef304f2161ee4bae
#
_cell.length_a   1.000
_cell.length_b   1.000
_cell.length_c   1.000
_cell.angle_alpha   90.00
_cell.angle_beta   90.00
_cell.angle_gamma   90.00
#
_symmetry.space_group_name_H-M   'P 1'
#
loop_
_entity.id
_entity.type
_entity.pdbx_description
1 polymer ?
#
loop_
_entity_poly.entity_id
_entity_poly.type
_entity_poly.pdbx_seq_one_letter_code
_entity_poly.pdbx_strand_id
1 'polypeptide(L)'
;PPEPQENILYFLEKNAPLLKPWQREIIRIVRKVAQYFYPQRQTQVMNEGWACFWHYTIMNHMYDEGLINDAAMMEFLHTHTNVISQPGFDSPYYSGINPYALGFKMMMDIRRICEDPTEEDMLWFPDIANTDWQKTLDFAMRNFKDESFIGQYLSPRLIREFHLFAVLDDDREETLGISAIHDDLGYRRIREKLSAQYNLSNREPNIQVYNVDHRGDRTLTLRYYKDNNRP
;
A
#
# COMPACT_ATOMS: atom_id res chain seq x y z
N PRO A 1 25.40 -4.57 14.57
CA PRO A 1 24.30 -4.43 13.63
C PRO A 1 24.03 -5.80 13.03
N PRO A 2 22.75 -6.19 12.80
CA PRO A 2 22.48 -7.42 12.12
C PRO A 2 23.17 -7.38 10.76
N GLU A 3 23.86 -8.47 10.41
CA GLU A 3 24.47 -8.59 9.10
C GLU A 3 23.39 -8.40 8.03
N PRO A 4 23.67 -7.66 6.95
CA PRO A 4 22.72 -7.51 5.88
C PRO A 4 22.38 -8.90 5.34
N GLN A 5 21.12 -9.24 5.35
CA GLN A 5 20.65 -10.50 4.76
C GLN A 5 21.10 -10.54 3.31
N GLU A 6 21.88 -11.54 2.95
CA GLU A 6 22.31 -11.69 1.58
C GLU A 6 21.12 -11.94 0.68
N ASN A 7 20.94 -11.07 -0.31
CA ASN A 7 19.94 -11.27 -1.35
C ASN A 7 20.28 -12.55 -2.14
N ILE A 8 19.35 -13.50 -2.23
CA ILE A 8 19.54 -14.77 -2.95
C ILE A 8 20.06 -14.56 -4.37
N LEU A 9 19.57 -13.54 -5.07
CA LEU A 9 20.05 -13.22 -6.42
C LEU A 9 21.51 -12.79 -6.43
N TYR A 10 21.94 -12.04 -5.40
CA TYR A 10 23.35 -11.67 -5.23
C TYR A 10 24.23 -12.89 -4.98
N PHE A 11 23.78 -13.78 -4.09
CA PHE A 11 24.49 -15.02 -3.81
C PHE A 11 24.66 -15.88 -5.08
N LEU A 12 23.57 -16.07 -5.86
CA LEU A 12 23.61 -16.80 -7.13
C LEU A 12 24.52 -16.12 -8.16
N GLU A 13 24.44 -14.78 -8.28
CA GLU A 13 25.31 -14.01 -9.18
C GLU A 13 26.78 -14.26 -8.89
N LYS A 14 27.18 -14.35 -7.61
CA LYS A 14 28.58 -14.47 -7.21
C LYS A 14 29.07 -15.90 -7.14
N ASN A 15 28.25 -16.83 -6.68
CA ASN A 15 28.72 -18.13 -6.23
C ASN A 15 28.24 -19.32 -7.11
N ALA A 16 27.27 -19.16 -8.01
CA ALA A 16 26.79 -20.26 -8.83
C ALA A 16 27.82 -20.65 -9.91
N PRO A 17 28.45 -21.84 -9.82
CA PRO A 17 29.58 -22.18 -10.68
C PRO A 17 29.19 -22.50 -12.13
N LEU A 18 27.97 -22.96 -12.35
CA LEU A 18 27.49 -23.40 -13.68
C LEU A 18 26.88 -22.29 -14.50
N LEU A 19 26.73 -21.06 -13.96
CA LEU A 19 26.17 -19.93 -14.69
C LEU A 19 27.17 -19.45 -15.77
N LYS A 20 26.68 -19.38 -16.99
CA LYS A 20 27.39 -18.71 -18.09
C LYS A 20 27.44 -17.20 -17.84
N PRO A 21 28.41 -16.48 -18.43
CA PRO A 21 28.56 -15.01 -18.22
C PRO A 21 27.26 -14.24 -18.49
N TRP A 22 26.55 -14.54 -19.56
CA TRP A 22 25.30 -13.87 -19.90
C TRP A 22 24.14 -14.16 -18.90
N GLN A 23 24.09 -15.38 -18.35
CA GLN A 23 23.09 -15.74 -17.32
C GLN A 23 23.34 -14.96 -16.03
N ARG A 24 24.60 -14.83 -15.67
CA ARG A 24 25.04 -14.05 -14.51
C ARG A 24 24.68 -12.58 -14.67
N GLU A 25 24.82 -12.05 -15.88
CA GLU A 25 24.43 -10.67 -16.21
C GLU A 25 22.92 -10.46 -16.11
N ILE A 26 22.11 -11.41 -16.57
CA ILE A 26 20.63 -11.37 -16.41
C ILE A 26 20.26 -11.31 -14.92
N ILE A 27 20.83 -12.19 -14.09
CA ILE A 27 20.57 -12.19 -12.64
C ILE A 27 20.93 -10.84 -12.02
N ARG A 28 22.05 -10.27 -12.42
CA ARG A 28 22.50 -8.93 -11.97
C ARG A 28 21.51 -7.84 -12.35
N ILE A 29 21.00 -7.85 -13.58
CA ILE A 29 20.01 -6.89 -14.07
C ILE A 29 18.72 -7.02 -13.26
N VAL A 30 18.18 -8.23 -13.14
CA VAL A 30 16.93 -8.49 -12.38
C VAL A 30 17.07 -8.01 -10.92
N ARG A 31 18.20 -8.31 -10.28
CA ARG A 31 18.47 -7.84 -8.91
C ARG A 31 18.47 -6.31 -8.82
N LYS A 32 19.17 -5.62 -9.73
CA LYS A 32 19.22 -4.17 -9.72
C LYS A 32 17.86 -3.53 -9.99
N VAL A 33 17.09 -4.09 -10.92
CA VAL A 33 15.73 -3.64 -11.22
C VAL A 33 14.80 -3.84 -10.00
N ALA A 34 14.86 -5.00 -9.35
CA ALA A 34 14.10 -5.25 -8.14
C ALA A 34 14.46 -4.27 -7.01
N GLN A 35 15.76 -4.00 -6.79
CA GLN A 35 16.21 -3.03 -5.80
C GLN A 35 15.77 -1.60 -6.11
N TYR A 36 15.74 -1.22 -7.40
CA TYR A 36 15.28 0.10 -7.83
C TYR A 36 13.78 0.30 -7.56
N PHE A 37 12.95 -0.71 -7.84
CA PHE A 37 11.50 -0.60 -7.65
C PHE A 37 11.04 -0.87 -6.20
N TYR A 38 11.89 -1.41 -5.34
CA TYR A 38 11.51 -1.76 -3.97
C TYR A 38 10.97 -0.56 -3.15
N PRO A 39 11.63 0.62 -3.13
CA PRO A 39 11.11 1.79 -2.43
C PRO A 39 9.76 2.26 -2.99
N GLN A 40 9.58 2.21 -4.32
CA GLN A 40 8.35 2.67 -4.98
C GLN A 40 7.14 1.82 -4.60
N ARG A 41 7.34 0.51 -4.36
CA ARG A 41 6.28 -0.38 -3.88
C ARG A 41 5.84 -0.08 -2.45
N GLN A 42 6.67 0.60 -1.67
CA GLN A 42 6.35 0.98 -0.29
C GLN A 42 5.52 2.27 -0.20
N THR A 43 5.39 3.01 -1.29
CA THR A 43 4.76 4.32 -1.34
C THR A 43 3.76 4.45 -2.49
N GLN A 44 3.20 3.33 -2.96
CA GLN A 44 2.27 3.34 -4.09
C GLN A 44 0.98 4.10 -3.76
N VAL A 45 0.33 3.79 -2.61
CA VAL A 45 -0.89 4.48 -2.18
C VAL A 45 -0.65 5.97 -2.01
N MET A 46 0.46 6.34 -1.38
CA MET A 46 0.81 7.74 -1.15
C MET A 46 1.08 8.48 -2.47
N ASN A 47 1.90 7.90 -3.35
CA ASN A 47 2.28 8.57 -4.61
C ASN A 47 1.08 8.72 -5.56
N GLU A 48 0.28 7.68 -5.73
CA GLU A 48 -0.90 7.72 -6.60
C GLU A 48 -2.00 8.59 -5.99
N GLY A 49 -2.18 8.54 -4.68
CA GLY A 49 -3.08 9.43 -3.95
C GLY A 49 -2.68 10.89 -4.09
N TRP A 50 -1.38 11.20 -3.94
CA TRP A 50 -0.83 12.54 -4.10
C TRP A 50 -1.07 13.10 -5.50
N ALA A 51 -0.80 12.28 -6.52
CA ALA A 51 -1.03 12.67 -7.91
C ALA A 51 -2.52 12.97 -8.17
N CYS A 52 -3.43 12.08 -7.73
CA CYS A 52 -4.87 12.27 -7.87
C CYS A 52 -5.37 13.50 -7.09
N PHE A 53 -4.89 13.69 -5.86
CA PHE A 53 -5.28 14.81 -5.00
C PHE A 53 -4.91 16.16 -5.60
N TRP A 54 -3.67 16.31 -6.06
CA TRP A 54 -3.24 17.57 -6.66
C TRP A 54 -3.85 17.78 -8.04
N HIS A 55 -4.00 16.72 -8.84
CA HIS A 55 -4.68 16.84 -10.12
C HIS A 55 -6.11 17.33 -9.94
N TYR A 56 -6.85 16.73 -8.99
CA TYR A 56 -8.20 17.17 -8.65
C TYR A 56 -8.22 18.62 -8.13
N THR A 57 -7.34 18.96 -7.20
CA THR A 57 -7.28 20.29 -6.59
C THR A 57 -6.95 21.37 -7.63
N ILE A 58 -5.95 21.13 -8.49
CA ILE A 58 -5.53 22.09 -9.53
C ILE A 58 -6.64 22.27 -10.58
N MET A 59 -7.23 21.17 -11.06
CA MET A 59 -8.26 21.26 -12.10
C MET A 59 -9.51 21.98 -11.61
N ASN A 60 -9.94 21.76 -10.36
CA ASN A 60 -11.04 22.52 -9.77
C ASN A 60 -10.69 24.01 -9.64
N HIS A 61 -9.51 24.34 -9.15
CA HIS A 61 -9.06 25.73 -9.04
C HIS A 61 -9.01 26.44 -10.40
N MET A 62 -8.47 25.77 -11.43
CA MET A 62 -8.45 26.32 -12.80
C MET A 62 -9.85 26.53 -13.36
N TYR A 63 -10.79 25.66 -13.02
CA TYR A 63 -12.20 25.83 -13.42
C TYR A 63 -12.84 27.01 -12.71
N ASP A 64 -12.67 27.14 -11.40
CA ASP A 64 -13.21 28.23 -10.60
C ASP A 64 -12.66 29.59 -11.06
N GLU A 65 -11.43 29.64 -11.54
CA GLU A 65 -10.83 30.85 -12.14
C GLU A 65 -11.18 31.08 -13.60
N GLY A 66 -11.98 30.20 -14.22
CA GLY A 66 -12.38 30.30 -15.61
C GLY A 66 -11.26 30.03 -16.63
N LEU A 67 -10.18 29.38 -16.21
CA LEU A 67 -9.03 29.01 -17.06
C LEU A 67 -9.32 27.80 -17.95
N ILE A 68 -10.26 26.97 -17.57
CA ILE A 68 -10.76 25.82 -18.35
C ILE A 68 -12.27 25.93 -18.48
N ASN A 69 -12.82 25.40 -19.57
CA ASN A 69 -14.24 25.40 -19.86
C ASN A 69 -14.96 24.14 -19.32
N ASP A 70 -16.30 24.18 -19.33
CA ASP A 70 -17.15 23.08 -18.84
C ASP A 70 -16.84 21.73 -19.51
N ALA A 71 -16.57 21.73 -20.81
CA ALA A 71 -16.27 20.50 -21.55
C ALA A 71 -14.98 19.83 -21.06
N ALA A 72 -13.92 20.63 -20.86
CA ALA A 72 -12.65 20.13 -20.33
C ALA A 72 -12.81 19.65 -18.88
N MET A 73 -13.61 20.35 -18.06
CA MET A 73 -13.88 19.94 -16.69
C MET A 73 -14.69 18.64 -16.63
N MET A 74 -15.69 18.47 -17.50
CA MET A 74 -16.46 17.23 -17.57
C MET A 74 -15.60 16.04 -18.01
N GLU A 75 -14.73 16.23 -19.00
CA GLU A 75 -13.79 15.18 -19.44
C GLU A 75 -12.82 14.80 -18.32
N PHE A 76 -12.30 15.79 -17.62
CA PHE A 76 -11.47 15.57 -16.43
C PHE A 76 -12.23 14.75 -15.38
N LEU A 77 -13.41 15.16 -14.96
CA LEU A 77 -14.19 14.47 -13.94
C LEU A 77 -14.51 13.03 -14.35
N HIS A 78 -14.84 12.79 -15.62
CA HIS A 78 -15.08 11.44 -16.13
C HIS A 78 -13.84 10.55 -16.03
N THR A 79 -12.70 11.05 -16.52
CA THR A 79 -11.44 10.29 -16.48
C THR A 79 -10.92 10.09 -15.06
N HIS A 80 -10.98 11.12 -14.23
CA HIS A 80 -10.57 11.07 -12.83
C HIS A 80 -11.42 10.06 -12.04
N THR A 81 -12.74 10.08 -12.20
CA THR A 81 -13.64 9.14 -11.53
C THR A 81 -13.35 7.69 -11.91
N ASN A 82 -12.99 7.43 -13.17
CA ASN A 82 -12.59 6.09 -13.60
C ASN A 82 -11.31 5.61 -12.94
N VAL A 83 -10.32 6.49 -12.76
CA VAL A 83 -9.05 6.16 -12.09
C VAL A 83 -9.26 5.82 -10.62
N ILE A 84 -10.08 6.61 -9.91
CA ILE A 84 -10.34 6.42 -8.48
C ILE A 84 -11.55 5.53 -8.19
N SER A 85 -12.07 4.82 -9.18
CA SER A 85 -13.21 3.92 -9.01
C SER A 85 -12.83 2.73 -8.11
N GLN A 86 -13.65 2.47 -7.09
CA GLN A 86 -13.51 1.33 -6.19
C GLN A 86 -14.77 0.47 -6.26
N PRO A 87 -14.74 -0.67 -6.97
CA PRO A 87 -15.83 -1.63 -6.95
C PRO A 87 -16.07 -2.17 -5.53
N GLY A 88 -17.33 -2.42 -5.19
CA GLY A 88 -17.67 -3.08 -3.93
C GLY A 88 -17.12 -4.51 -3.86
N PHE A 89 -16.96 -5.04 -2.65
CA PHE A 89 -16.41 -6.39 -2.42
C PHE A 89 -17.23 -7.51 -3.11
N ASP A 90 -18.51 -7.31 -3.27
CA ASP A 90 -19.47 -8.21 -3.95
C ASP A 90 -19.46 -8.08 -5.47
N SER A 91 -18.77 -7.11 -6.01
CA SER A 91 -18.68 -6.85 -7.45
C SER A 91 -17.79 -7.88 -8.15
N PRO A 92 -18.16 -8.39 -9.33
CA PRO A 92 -17.28 -9.24 -10.15
C PRO A 92 -16.03 -8.52 -10.65
N TYR A 93 -16.01 -7.19 -10.57
CA TYR A 93 -14.84 -6.36 -10.92
C TYR A 93 -13.94 -6.03 -9.73
N TYR A 94 -14.25 -6.56 -8.53
CA TYR A 94 -13.41 -6.34 -7.36
C TYR A 94 -12.07 -7.09 -7.52
N SER A 95 -10.98 -6.36 -7.50
CA SER A 95 -9.62 -6.91 -7.59
C SER A 95 -8.73 -6.50 -6.40
N GLY A 96 -9.36 -6.15 -5.28
CA GLY A 96 -8.70 -5.57 -4.12
C GLY A 96 -8.96 -4.07 -3.99
N ILE A 97 -8.30 -3.45 -3.02
CA ILE A 97 -8.43 -2.00 -2.79
C ILE A 97 -7.57 -1.27 -3.83
N ASN A 98 -8.21 -0.35 -4.57
CA ASN A 98 -7.54 0.50 -5.54
C ASN A 98 -6.64 1.52 -4.81
N PRO A 99 -5.30 1.49 -5.01
CA PRO A 99 -4.39 2.41 -4.32
C PRO A 99 -4.63 3.88 -4.68
N TYR A 100 -5.08 4.17 -5.90
CA TYR A 100 -5.47 5.53 -6.33
C TYR A 100 -6.66 6.03 -5.52
N ALA A 101 -7.71 5.22 -5.41
CA ALA A 101 -8.90 5.55 -4.63
C ALA A 101 -8.58 5.76 -3.15
N LEU A 102 -7.85 4.81 -2.55
CA LEU A 102 -7.51 4.86 -1.14
C LEU A 102 -6.65 6.09 -0.83
N GLY A 103 -5.56 6.29 -1.57
CA GLY A 103 -4.66 7.41 -1.35
C GLY A 103 -5.33 8.77 -1.56
N PHE A 104 -6.10 8.93 -2.64
CA PHE A 104 -6.86 10.14 -2.92
C PHE A 104 -7.84 10.47 -1.79
N LYS A 105 -8.67 9.50 -1.41
CA LYS A 105 -9.67 9.69 -0.35
C LYS A 105 -9.05 9.98 1.00
N MET A 106 -7.92 9.33 1.34
CA MET A 106 -7.19 9.63 2.59
C MET A 106 -6.65 11.05 2.59
N MET A 107 -6.09 11.55 1.49
CA MET A 107 -5.58 12.93 1.42
C MET A 107 -6.70 13.97 1.48
N MET A 108 -7.84 13.71 0.80
CA MET A 108 -9.03 14.55 0.91
C MET A 108 -9.59 14.56 2.34
N ASP A 109 -9.57 13.43 3.02
CA ASP A 109 -10.06 13.31 4.39
C ASP A 109 -9.13 14.00 5.39
N ILE A 110 -7.81 13.90 5.22
CA ILE A 110 -6.83 14.68 6.00
C ILE A 110 -7.10 16.19 5.85
N ARG A 111 -7.30 16.66 4.61
CA ARG A 111 -7.65 18.07 4.36
C ARG A 111 -8.92 18.45 5.11
N ARG A 112 -9.99 17.67 5.00
CA ARG A 112 -11.25 17.90 5.69
C ARG A 112 -11.08 17.94 7.22
N ILE A 113 -10.36 16.94 7.78
CA ILE A 113 -10.10 16.88 9.24
C ILE A 113 -9.35 18.13 9.73
N CYS A 114 -8.42 18.62 8.93
CA CYS A 114 -7.70 19.85 9.26
C CYS A 114 -8.57 21.11 9.16
N GLU A 115 -9.46 21.21 8.15
CA GLU A 115 -10.28 22.39 7.86
C GLU A 115 -11.60 22.42 8.64
N ASP A 116 -12.30 21.28 8.74
CA ASP A 116 -13.64 21.16 9.32
C ASP A 116 -13.83 19.78 10.01
N PRO A 117 -13.18 19.55 11.17
CA PRO A 117 -13.26 18.29 11.89
C PRO A 117 -14.62 18.11 12.58
N THR A 118 -15.13 16.88 12.53
CA THR A 118 -16.24 16.43 13.38
C THR A 118 -15.75 16.09 14.80
N GLU A 119 -16.69 15.85 15.73
CA GLU A 119 -16.34 15.34 17.07
C GLU A 119 -15.59 14.02 17.02
N GLU A 120 -15.98 13.10 16.12
CA GLU A 120 -15.27 11.84 15.88
C GLU A 120 -13.83 12.09 15.41
N ASP A 121 -13.64 13.04 14.50
CA ASP A 121 -12.30 13.37 14.00
C ASP A 121 -11.40 13.98 15.11
N MET A 122 -11.95 14.81 15.95
CA MET A 122 -11.22 15.38 17.10
C MET A 122 -10.78 14.32 18.11
N LEU A 123 -11.56 13.26 18.26
CA LEU A 123 -11.18 12.10 19.11
C LEU A 123 -10.10 11.23 18.47
N TRP A 124 -10.19 11.01 17.15
CA TRP A 124 -9.28 10.11 16.43
C TRP A 124 -7.99 10.78 15.98
N PHE A 125 -8.04 12.07 15.72
CA PHE A 125 -6.94 12.84 15.12
C PHE A 125 -6.74 14.20 15.82
N PRO A 126 -6.58 14.23 17.16
CA PRO A 126 -6.46 15.49 17.91
C PRO A 126 -5.27 16.34 17.47
N ASP A 127 -4.22 15.68 16.92
CA ASP A 127 -2.98 16.36 16.54
C ASP A 127 -3.08 17.14 15.21
N ILE A 128 -4.06 16.79 14.36
CA ILE A 128 -4.22 17.44 13.04
C ILE A 128 -5.55 18.18 12.88
N ALA A 129 -6.54 17.93 13.75
CA ALA A 129 -7.82 18.65 13.72
C ALA A 129 -7.59 20.17 13.92
N ASN A 130 -8.23 20.98 13.06
CA ASN A 130 -8.09 22.46 13.05
C ASN A 130 -6.64 22.93 12.82
N THR A 131 -5.87 22.22 11.99
CA THR A 131 -4.50 22.61 11.65
C THR A 131 -4.34 22.90 10.15
N ASP A 132 -3.11 23.21 9.73
CA ASP A 132 -2.77 23.46 8.34
C ASP A 132 -2.62 22.11 7.60
N TRP A 133 -3.58 21.80 6.71
CA TRP A 133 -3.60 20.56 5.95
C TRP A 133 -2.39 20.42 5.01
N GLN A 134 -1.86 21.52 4.46
CA GLN A 134 -0.70 21.45 3.57
C GLN A 134 0.54 20.99 4.32
N LYS A 135 0.75 21.51 5.54
CA LYS A 135 1.85 21.04 6.41
C LYS A 135 1.68 19.61 6.84
N THR A 136 0.45 19.20 7.14
CA THR A 136 0.14 17.81 7.52
C THR A 136 0.43 16.84 6.37
N LEU A 137 -0.01 17.17 5.16
CA LEU A 137 0.27 16.35 3.98
C LEU A 137 1.77 16.34 3.61
N ASP A 138 2.44 17.51 3.65
CA ASP A 138 3.90 17.58 3.41
C ASP A 138 4.68 16.73 4.42
N PHE A 139 4.30 16.80 5.71
CA PHE A 139 4.88 15.97 6.74
C PHE A 139 4.67 14.47 6.46
N ALA A 140 3.45 14.08 6.08
CA ALA A 140 3.13 12.68 5.76
C ALA A 140 3.96 12.18 4.57
N MET A 141 4.03 12.97 3.48
CA MET A 141 4.78 12.60 2.27
C MET A 141 6.28 12.47 2.51
N ARG A 142 6.84 13.22 3.45
CA ARG A 142 8.28 13.16 3.78
C ARG A 142 8.66 12.03 4.74
N ASN A 143 7.73 11.59 5.59
CA ASN A 143 8.09 10.75 6.73
C ASN A 143 7.45 9.37 6.71
N PHE A 144 6.40 9.14 5.92
CA PHE A 144 5.66 7.90 5.91
C PHE A 144 5.85 7.10 4.62
N LYS A 145 5.55 5.84 4.72
CA LYS A 145 5.28 4.90 3.63
C LYS A 145 3.84 4.38 3.78
N ASP A 146 3.33 3.67 2.80
CA ASP A 146 1.93 3.25 2.75
C ASP A 146 1.44 2.61 4.05
N GLU A 147 2.23 1.67 4.61
CA GLU A 147 1.90 1.01 5.88
C GLU A 147 1.66 2.02 7.00
N SER A 148 2.62 2.91 7.24
CA SER A 148 2.54 3.88 8.33
C SER A 148 1.53 5.00 8.03
N PHE A 149 1.36 5.39 6.77
CA PHE A 149 0.36 6.36 6.34
C PHE A 149 -1.06 5.86 6.60
N ILE A 150 -1.36 4.62 6.19
CA ILE A 150 -2.65 3.97 6.46
C ILE A 150 -2.85 3.80 7.98
N GLY A 151 -1.83 3.31 8.68
CA GLY A 151 -1.86 3.12 10.13
C GLY A 151 -2.13 4.40 10.91
N GLN A 152 -1.68 5.56 10.41
CA GLN A 152 -1.85 6.84 11.06
C GLN A 152 -3.14 7.57 10.66
N TYR A 153 -3.50 7.57 9.37
CA TYR A 153 -4.50 8.50 8.83
C TYR A 153 -5.78 7.85 8.27
N LEU A 154 -5.90 6.53 8.23
CA LEU A 154 -7.15 5.91 7.79
C LEU A 154 -8.25 6.14 8.84
N SER A 155 -9.21 6.97 8.54
CA SER A 155 -10.29 7.37 9.46
C SER A 155 -11.42 6.34 9.55
N PRO A 156 -12.20 6.33 10.66
CA PRO A 156 -13.45 5.58 10.75
C PRO A 156 -14.43 5.90 9.63
N ARG A 157 -14.49 7.18 9.22
CA ARG A 157 -15.30 7.62 8.08
C ARG A 157 -14.94 6.89 6.81
N LEU A 158 -13.65 6.82 6.46
CA LEU A 158 -13.20 6.11 5.25
C LEU A 158 -13.39 4.61 5.35
N ILE A 159 -13.20 4.02 6.54
CA ILE A 159 -13.50 2.60 6.76
C ILE A 159 -14.97 2.32 6.43
N ARG A 160 -15.89 3.17 6.85
CA ARG A 160 -17.32 3.06 6.51
C ARG A 160 -17.58 3.29 5.01
N GLU A 161 -16.97 4.33 4.42
CA GLU A 161 -17.13 4.68 3.00
C GLU A 161 -16.67 3.55 2.06
N PHE A 162 -15.54 2.93 2.39
CA PHE A 162 -15.01 1.79 1.63
C PHE A 162 -15.63 0.44 2.02
N HIS A 163 -16.58 0.42 2.97
CA HIS A 163 -17.17 -0.80 3.50
C HIS A 163 -16.13 -1.83 3.97
N LEU A 164 -15.04 -1.35 4.57
CA LEU A 164 -13.96 -2.23 5.02
C LEU A 164 -14.39 -3.05 6.22
N PHE A 165 -14.02 -4.32 6.20
CA PHE A 165 -14.17 -5.23 7.33
C PHE A 165 -12.95 -6.15 7.39
N ALA A 166 -12.70 -6.71 8.58
CA ALA A 166 -11.62 -7.67 8.73
C ALA A 166 -12.20 -9.09 8.73
N VAL A 167 -11.61 -9.95 7.90
CA VAL A 167 -11.97 -11.36 7.78
C VAL A 167 -11.00 -12.19 8.62
N LEU A 168 -11.52 -13.19 9.28
CA LEU A 168 -10.77 -14.29 9.84
C LEU A 168 -10.87 -15.46 8.86
N ASP A 169 -9.77 -15.78 8.20
CA ASP A 169 -9.62 -16.96 7.38
C ASP A 169 -8.93 -18.03 8.24
N ASP A 170 -9.70 -19.00 8.71
CA ASP A 170 -9.17 -20.15 9.45
C ASP A 170 -9.26 -21.38 8.54
N ASP A 171 -8.11 -21.95 8.19
CA ASP A 171 -8.00 -23.16 7.34
C ASP A 171 -8.84 -24.36 7.87
N ARG A 172 -9.40 -24.28 9.09
CA ARG A 172 -10.24 -25.29 9.74
C ARG A 172 -11.73 -25.08 9.52
N GLU A 173 -12.13 -23.92 9.00
CA GLU A 173 -13.53 -23.57 8.78
C GLU A 173 -13.80 -23.38 7.28
N GLU A 174 -14.94 -23.90 6.81
CA GLU A 174 -15.39 -23.75 5.42
C GLU A 174 -15.92 -22.36 5.11
N THR A 175 -16.15 -21.52 6.13
CA THR A 175 -16.74 -20.20 6.00
C THR A 175 -15.83 -19.11 6.53
N LEU A 176 -15.76 -18.00 5.81
CA LEU A 176 -15.05 -16.80 6.26
C LEU A 176 -15.81 -16.11 7.39
N GLY A 177 -15.16 -15.95 8.54
CA GLY A 177 -15.71 -15.21 9.67
C GLY A 177 -15.38 -13.72 9.63
N ILE A 178 -16.31 -12.84 9.98
CA ILE A 178 -16.02 -11.42 10.18
C ILE A 178 -15.38 -11.25 11.56
N SER A 179 -14.14 -10.76 11.61
CA SER A 179 -13.37 -10.60 12.85
C SER A 179 -13.41 -9.18 13.42
N ALA A 180 -13.89 -8.19 12.66
CA ALA A 180 -14.04 -6.81 13.12
C ALA A 180 -15.25 -6.13 12.46
N ILE A 181 -16.00 -5.39 13.26
CA ILE A 181 -17.18 -4.60 12.88
C ILE A 181 -16.89 -3.10 13.04
N HIS A 182 -17.84 -2.25 12.61
CA HIS A 182 -17.71 -0.79 12.67
C HIS A 182 -18.05 -0.24 14.07
N ASP A 183 -17.20 -0.57 15.04
CA ASP A 183 -17.12 0.06 16.35
C ASP A 183 -15.68 0.54 16.63
N ASP A 184 -15.43 1.23 17.72
CA ASP A 184 -14.10 1.81 18.01
C ASP A 184 -12.96 0.79 17.99
N LEU A 185 -13.22 -0.41 18.52
CA LEU A 185 -12.25 -1.50 18.51
C LEU A 185 -12.08 -2.08 17.11
N GLY A 186 -13.18 -2.25 16.39
CA GLY A 186 -13.22 -2.73 15.03
C GLY A 186 -12.49 -1.81 14.07
N TYR A 187 -12.69 -0.49 14.14
CA TYR A 187 -11.96 0.49 13.34
C TYR A 187 -10.44 0.40 13.55
N ARG A 188 -9.98 0.24 14.80
CA ARG A 188 -8.55 0.07 15.12
C ARG A 188 -8.00 -1.21 14.51
N ARG A 189 -8.73 -2.33 14.62
CA ARG A 189 -8.34 -3.62 14.05
C ARG A 189 -8.32 -3.61 12.52
N ILE A 190 -9.31 -2.99 11.88
CA ILE A 190 -9.37 -2.86 10.42
C ILE A 190 -8.18 -2.04 9.94
N ARG A 191 -7.89 -0.90 10.58
CA ARG A 191 -6.74 -0.04 10.28
C ARG A 191 -5.43 -0.82 10.39
N GLU A 192 -5.23 -1.54 11.49
CA GLU A 192 -4.04 -2.36 11.73
C GLU A 192 -3.87 -3.45 10.66
N LYS A 193 -4.94 -4.20 10.37
CA LYS A 193 -4.89 -5.26 9.36
C LYS A 193 -4.65 -4.72 7.96
N LEU A 194 -5.28 -3.61 7.58
CA LEU A 194 -5.03 -3.00 6.28
C LEU A 194 -3.60 -2.46 6.19
N SER A 195 -3.12 -1.75 7.20
CA SER A 195 -1.74 -1.29 7.31
C SER A 195 -0.75 -2.45 7.13
N ALA A 196 -0.95 -3.55 7.84
CA ALA A 196 -0.12 -4.74 7.75
C ALA A 196 -0.08 -5.38 6.34
N GLN A 197 -1.15 -5.25 5.54
CA GLN A 197 -1.16 -5.71 4.15
C GLN A 197 -0.23 -4.90 3.24
N TYR A 198 0.04 -3.64 3.58
CA TYR A 198 0.98 -2.77 2.85
C TYR A 198 2.42 -2.88 3.36
N ASN A 199 2.67 -3.63 4.42
CA ASN A 199 4.02 -3.97 4.85
C ASN A 199 4.62 -5.03 3.90
N LEU A 200 5.62 -4.63 3.11
CA LEU A 200 6.24 -5.54 2.14
C LEU A 200 6.92 -6.74 2.80
N SER A 201 7.46 -6.59 4.01
CA SER A 201 8.02 -7.73 4.76
C SER A 201 6.96 -8.82 5.03
N ASN A 202 5.69 -8.42 5.08
CA ASN A 202 4.57 -9.34 5.19
C ASN A 202 4.16 -9.98 3.86
N ARG A 203 4.55 -9.44 2.73
CA ARG A 203 4.22 -9.93 1.38
C ARG A 203 5.34 -10.75 0.74
N GLU A 204 6.57 -10.62 1.23
CA GLU A 204 7.69 -11.36 0.68
C GLU A 204 7.62 -12.83 1.12
N PRO A 205 7.80 -13.78 0.18
CA PRO A 205 7.85 -15.18 0.54
C PRO A 205 9.07 -15.44 1.44
N ASN A 206 8.86 -16.11 2.57
CA ASN A 206 9.93 -16.49 3.48
C ASN A 206 10.70 -17.71 2.91
N ILE A 207 11.59 -17.42 1.95
CA ILE A 207 12.42 -18.42 1.31
C ILE A 207 13.83 -18.32 1.89
N GLN A 208 14.26 -19.39 2.54
CA GLN A 208 15.58 -19.45 3.18
C GLN A 208 16.47 -20.50 2.54
N VAL A 209 17.78 -20.25 2.56
CA VAL A 209 18.78 -21.28 2.21
C VAL A 209 18.77 -22.32 3.31
N TYR A 210 18.33 -23.52 3.00
CA TYR A 210 18.22 -24.63 3.96
C TYR A 210 19.49 -25.46 4.02
N ASN A 211 20.08 -25.74 2.87
CA ASN A 211 21.30 -26.54 2.76
C ASN A 211 22.13 -26.13 1.55
N VAL A 212 23.45 -26.17 1.70
CA VAL A 212 24.40 -25.94 0.61
C VAL A 212 25.38 -27.10 0.59
N ASP A 213 25.30 -27.94 -0.43
CA ASP A 213 26.28 -29.00 -0.64
C ASP A 213 27.45 -28.50 -1.49
N HIS A 214 28.57 -28.21 -0.85
CA HIS A 214 29.79 -27.76 -1.51
C HIS A 214 30.68 -28.89 -2.05
N ARG A 215 30.51 -30.12 -1.56
CA ARG A 215 31.44 -31.23 -1.78
C ARG A 215 30.87 -32.36 -2.62
N GLY A 216 29.55 -32.57 -2.59
CA GLY A 216 28.85 -33.60 -3.37
C GLY A 216 28.27 -33.01 -4.66
N ASP A 217 26.97 -32.97 -4.75
CA ASP A 217 26.23 -32.59 -5.98
C ASP A 217 26.28 -31.10 -6.31
N ARG A 218 26.87 -30.27 -5.46
CA ARG A 218 26.91 -28.81 -5.57
C ARG A 218 25.53 -28.18 -5.68
N THR A 219 24.62 -28.67 -4.87
CA THR A 219 23.22 -28.23 -4.84
C THR A 219 23.00 -27.18 -3.75
N LEU A 220 22.12 -26.23 -4.05
CA LEU A 220 21.54 -25.29 -3.10
C LEU A 220 20.08 -25.68 -2.89
N THR A 221 19.73 -26.04 -1.65
CA THR A 221 18.35 -26.33 -1.29
C THR A 221 17.71 -25.09 -0.65
N LEU A 222 16.65 -24.59 -1.27
CA LEU A 222 15.83 -23.53 -0.73
C LEU A 222 14.61 -24.14 -0.02
N ARG A 223 14.24 -23.60 1.12
CA ARG A 223 13.02 -23.97 1.84
C ARG A 223 12.12 -22.75 1.94
N TYR A 224 10.89 -22.91 1.49
CA TYR A 224 9.82 -21.95 1.74
C TYR A 224 9.16 -22.29 3.08
N TYR A 225 9.08 -21.27 3.96
CA TYR A 225 8.36 -21.36 5.21
C TYR A 225 6.99 -20.69 5.03
N LYS A 226 5.95 -21.50 4.99
CA LYS A 226 4.58 -20.99 4.95
C LYS A 226 4.26 -20.36 6.30
N ASP A 227 4.02 -19.06 6.32
CA ASP A 227 3.48 -18.35 7.47
C ASP A 227 1.96 -18.57 7.54
N ASN A 228 1.38 -18.78 8.72
CA ASN A 228 0.01 -19.25 8.92
C ASN A 228 -1.11 -18.41 8.29
N ASN A 229 -0.81 -17.35 7.55
CA ASN A 229 -1.78 -16.50 6.87
C ASN A 229 -1.34 -16.09 5.45
N ARG A 230 -0.54 -16.92 4.75
CA ARG A 230 -0.08 -16.60 3.39
C ARG A 230 -0.16 -17.81 2.48
N PRO A 231 -0.66 -17.60 1.22
CA PRO A 231 -0.66 -18.64 0.23
C PRO A 231 0.73 -19.17 -0.13
#